data_02814e6328ff51066ee9ac865bf06a3e
#
_entry.id   02814e6328ff51066ee9ac865bf06a3e
#
_cell.length_a   1.000
_cell.length_b   1.000
_cell.length_c   1.000
_cell.angle_alpha   90.00
_cell.angle_beta   90.00
_cell.angle_gamma   90.00
#
_symmetry.space_group_name_H-M   'P 1'
#
loop_
_entity.id
_entity.type
_entity.pdbx_description
1 polymer ?
#
loop_
_entity_poly.entity_id
_entity_poly.type
_entity_poly.pdbx_seq_one_letter_code
_entity_poly.pdbx_strand_id
1 'polypeptide(L)'
;MRPTTRLISSVASAVCLACAAQAALAQSGAVPAEQRYPVTPGQRATASQVAHTGVPLSELAPNAPDSHTVQSGDTLWGISGIFLRNAWRWPELWGMNLDEIKNPHRIYPGQVLYLIKADGRARLSTRRDGGGGLDTVKVSPRTRYQSLSDSAIPPISLQTIESFLTEPLIVDEATFSLAPRIVATPENRVLLSRGDRAYARSVSSEQPGAAPLAVVDGRSIAYRVFREATPLRDPTTNEILGYEAQYVGKANVVSSERRSEGLDAKGNKVGEIVPAAMDITAAKEEMRVGDRLLPEPEREFLNFVPRAPQSPQAGQIVSVYGSAVTYAAQNMVVAINRGKQHGVEPGHVLALLRESNTVTDRTDPAQPKMRLPGERNGLMMVFRTFDKVSYAIVLQIADGVRVGDRFLNP
;
A
#
# COMPACT_ATOMS: atom_id res chain seq x y z
N MET A 1 -0.97 21.43 78.68
CA MET A 1 0.27 20.76 78.27
C MET A 1 -0.04 19.41 77.66
N ARG A 2 0.00 19.29 76.37
CA ARG A 2 0.18 18.02 75.62
C ARG A 2 0.59 18.38 74.17
N PRO A 3 1.63 17.79 73.63
CA PRO A 3 2.22 18.22 72.37
C PRO A 3 1.51 17.60 71.15
N THR A 4 1.26 18.40 70.18
CA THR A 4 0.81 18.04 68.81
C THR A 4 2.03 17.82 67.94
N THR A 5 2.47 16.56 67.82
CA THR A 5 3.54 16.19 66.88
C THR A 5 3.32 14.77 66.35
N ARG A 6 2.36 14.56 65.45
CA ARG A 6 2.25 13.35 64.64
C ARG A 6 1.28 13.52 63.46
N LEU A 7 1.58 14.40 62.52
CA LEU A 7 0.77 14.51 61.27
C LEU A 7 1.55 14.97 60.03
N ILE A 8 2.87 14.96 60.06
CA ILE A 8 3.68 15.44 58.92
C ILE A 8 4.36 14.27 58.16
N SER A 9 4.38 13.05 58.75
CA SER A 9 5.14 11.94 58.15
C SER A 9 4.36 11.10 57.11
N SER A 10 3.03 11.22 57.04
CA SER A 10 2.21 10.40 56.12
C SER A 10 1.96 11.01 54.76
N VAL A 11 2.13 12.35 54.61
CA VAL A 11 1.89 13.06 53.35
C VAL A 11 3.10 12.94 52.42
N ALA A 12 4.31 12.90 52.95
CA ALA A 12 5.53 12.76 52.12
C ALA A 12 5.68 11.39 51.45
N SER A 13 5.19 10.33 52.09
CA SER A 13 5.23 8.98 51.47
C SER A 13 4.21 8.75 50.35
N ALA A 14 3.05 9.41 50.41
CA ALA A 14 2.02 9.32 49.38
C ALA A 14 2.39 10.09 48.11
N VAL A 15 3.12 11.20 48.20
CA VAL A 15 3.58 11.97 47.06
C VAL A 15 4.69 11.26 46.29
N CYS A 16 5.61 10.57 46.99
CA CYS A 16 6.64 9.80 46.31
C CYS A 16 6.12 8.54 45.57
N LEU A 17 5.04 7.90 46.06
CA LEU A 17 4.41 6.78 45.34
C LEU A 17 3.63 7.26 44.10
N ALA A 18 3.02 8.43 44.13
CA ALA A 18 2.31 9.02 42.97
C ALA A 18 3.27 9.44 41.85
N CYS A 19 4.44 9.96 42.18
CA CYS A 19 5.48 10.29 41.19
C CYS A 19 6.12 9.06 40.56
N ALA A 20 6.27 7.95 41.29
CA ALA A 20 6.76 6.69 40.73
C ALA A 20 5.77 6.01 39.76
N ALA A 21 4.45 6.15 40.03
CA ALA A 21 3.43 5.61 39.15
C ALA A 21 3.28 6.43 37.84
N GLN A 22 3.56 7.74 37.85
CA GLN A 22 3.56 8.54 36.63
C GLN A 22 4.80 8.35 35.75
N ALA A 23 5.94 7.98 36.31
CA ALA A 23 7.13 7.62 35.53
C ALA A 23 7.00 6.26 34.81
N ALA A 24 6.13 5.36 35.29
CA ALA A 24 5.86 4.08 34.64
C ALA A 24 4.90 4.17 33.43
N LEU A 25 4.14 5.26 33.29
CA LEU A 25 3.22 5.48 32.16
C LEU A 25 3.84 6.26 31.01
N ALA A 26 5.06 6.77 31.14
CA ALA A 26 5.79 7.50 30.10
C ALA A 26 6.71 6.59 29.24
N GLN A 27 6.72 5.30 29.47
CA GLN A 27 7.26 4.31 28.51
C GLN A 27 6.19 3.92 27.52
N SER A 28 5.68 4.89 26.76
CA SER A 28 4.91 4.63 25.56
C SER A 28 5.81 3.94 24.55
N GLY A 29 5.56 2.66 24.39
CA GLY A 29 6.34 1.71 23.63
C GLY A 29 6.69 2.19 22.23
N ALA A 30 7.95 2.50 22.06
CA ALA A 30 8.56 2.29 20.75
C ALA A 30 8.42 0.79 20.48
N VAL A 31 7.51 0.41 19.60
CA VAL A 31 7.38 -0.96 19.09
C VAL A 31 8.78 -1.40 18.65
N PRO A 32 9.33 -2.50 19.21
CA PRO A 32 10.65 -2.98 18.82
C PRO A 32 10.72 -3.06 17.30
N ALA A 33 11.85 -2.66 16.71
CA ALA A 33 12.03 -2.65 15.26
C ALA A 33 11.74 -4.01 14.59
N GLU A 34 11.79 -5.10 15.33
CA GLU A 34 11.40 -6.44 14.89
C GLU A 34 9.89 -6.60 14.65
N GLN A 35 9.04 -5.84 15.34
CA GLN A 35 7.59 -5.87 15.12
C GLN A 35 7.14 -4.98 13.97
N ARG A 36 7.99 -4.06 13.49
CA ARG A 36 7.67 -3.20 12.34
C ARG A 36 7.60 -3.95 11.01
N TYR A 37 8.31 -5.08 10.89
CA TYR A 37 8.44 -5.83 9.65
C TYR A 37 8.37 -7.33 9.93
N PRO A 38 7.17 -7.89 10.17
CA PRO A 38 7.02 -9.30 10.49
C PRO A 38 7.32 -10.16 9.25
N VAL A 39 8.21 -11.12 9.44
CA VAL A 39 8.45 -12.18 8.45
C VAL A 39 7.31 -13.19 8.55
N THR A 40 6.63 -13.49 7.44
CA THR A 40 5.54 -14.45 7.44
C THR A 40 6.03 -15.89 7.71
N PRO A 41 5.19 -16.77 8.29
CA PRO A 41 5.57 -18.17 8.49
C PRO A 41 5.99 -18.87 7.19
N GLY A 42 5.32 -18.59 6.06
CA GLY A 42 5.68 -19.14 4.76
C GLY A 42 7.05 -18.70 4.27
N GLN A 43 7.39 -17.41 4.43
CA GLN A 43 8.72 -16.89 4.07
C GLN A 43 9.83 -17.54 4.90
N ARG A 44 9.57 -17.77 6.20
CA ARG A 44 10.51 -18.44 7.08
C ARG A 44 10.67 -19.92 6.73
N ALA A 45 9.58 -20.61 6.38
CA ALA A 45 9.62 -22.00 5.94
C ALA A 45 10.45 -22.13 4.65
N THR A 46 10.21 -21.29 3.64
CA THR A 46 10.99 -21.27 2.39
C THR A 46 12.47 -20.98 2.66
N ALA A 47 12.77 -19.99 3.51
CA ALA A 47 14.15 -19.67 3.89
C ALA A 47 14.84 -20.87 4.56
N SER A 48 14.17 -21.52 5.51
CA SER A 48 14.72 -22.70 6.21
C SER A 48 14.95 -23.89 5.27
N GLN A 49 14.08 -24.09 4.28
CA GLN A 49 14.22 -25.17 3.31
C GLN A 49 15.47 -24.99 2.44
N VAL A 50 15.85 -23.77 2.09
CA VAL A 50 16.97 -23.45 1.19
C VAL A 50 18.28 -23.24 1.93
N ALA A 51 18.23 -23.06 3.27
CA ALA A 51 19.39 -22.70 4.11
C ALA A 51 20.63 -23.57 3.89
N HIS A 52 20.44 -24.88 3.66
CA HIS A 52 21.54 -25.84 3.50
C HIS A 52 21.75 -26.31 2.06
N THR A 53 20.71 -26.22 1.22
CA THR A 53 20.72 -26.79 -0.11
C THR A 53 21.07 -25.79 -1.23
N GLY A 54 20.92 -24.49 -0.99
CA GLY A 54 21.05 -23.46 -2.03
C GLY A 54 19.97 -23.59 -3.12
N VAL A 55 20.10 -22.81 -4.19
CA VAL A 55 19.19 -22.82 -5.34
C VAL A 55 19.80 -23.51 -6.56
N PRO A 56 19.01 -24.14 -7.44
CA PRO A 56 19.51 -24.67 -8.71
C PRO A 56 20.14 -23.54 -9.58
N LEU A 57 21.18 -23.87 -10.34
CA LEU A 57 21.81 -22.91 -11.26
C LEU A 57 20.83 -22.35 -12.31
N SER A 58 19.80 -23.11 -12.68
CA SER A 58 18.75 -22.66 -13.60
C SER A 58 17.94 -21.47 -13.09
N GLU A 59 17.94 -21.24 -11.79
CA GLU A 59 17.22 -20.15 -11.14
C GLU A 59 18.04 -18.87 -11.00
N LEU A 60 19.33 -18.94 -11.33
CA LEU A 60 20.18 -17.75 -11.35
C LEU A 60 19.80 -16.84 -12.53
N ALA A 61 19.94 -15.55 -12.31
CA ALA A 61 19.87 -14.58 -13.40
C ALA A 61 21.00 -14.86 -14.40
N PRO A 62 20.75 -14.71 -15.72
CA PRO A 62 21.75 -14.97 -16.75
C PRO A 62 23.05 -14.21 -16.55
N ASN A 63 22.96 -13.03 -15.94
CA ASN A 63 24.06 -12.10 -15.70
C ASN A 63 24.35 -11.92 -14.19
N ALA A 64 24.02 -12.92 -13.35
CA ALA A 64 24.28 -12.83 -11.92
C ALA A 64 25.78 -12.57 -11.66
N PRO A 65 26.15 -11.50 -10.93
CA PRO A 65 27.53 -11.18 -10.62
C PRO A 65 28.09 -12.18 -9.59
N ASP A 66 29.42 -12.29 -9.52
CA ASP A 66 30.05 -13.16 -8.54
C ASP A 66 30.01 -12.57 -7.12
N SER A 67 29.78 -11.26 -6.99
CA SER A 67 29.58 -10.59 -5.71
C SER A 67 28.80 -9.29 -5.87
N HIS A 68 28.10 -8.87 -4.79
CA HIS A 68 27.44 -7.59 -4.71
C HIS A 68 27.70 -6.95 -3.35
N THR A 69 28.09 -5.68 -3.36
CA THR A 69 28.25 -4.89 -2.14
C THR A 69 26.96 -4.14 -1.87
N VAL A 70 26.32 -4.41 -0.74
CA VAL A 70 25.09 -3.76 -0.31
C VAL A 70 25.29 -2.25 -0.23
N GLN A 71 24.45 -1.50 -0.91
CA GLN A 71 24.43 -0.04 -0.93
C GLN A 71 23.34 0.52 -0.02
N SER A 72 23.43 1.80 0.29
CA SER A 72 22.37 2.46 1.06
C SER A 72 21.08 2.51 0.24
N GLY A 73 19.99 1.93 0.77
CA GLY A 73 18.71 1.79 0.08
C GLY A 73 18.45 0.42 -0.53
N ASP A 74 19.45 -0.47 -0.58
CA ASP A 74 19.24 -1.84 -1.03
C ASP A 74 18.27 -2.60 -0.13
N THR A 75 17.49 -3.47 -0.75
CA THR A 75 16.63 -4.44 -0.08
C THR A 75 16.98 -5.85 -0.54
N LEU A 76 16.71 -6.87 0.28
CA LEU A 76 16.91 -8.26 -0.15
C LEU A 76 16.09 -8.62 -1.39
N TRP A 77 14.96 -7.97 -1.58
CA TRP A 77 14.16 -8.14 -2.78
C TRP A 77 14.87 -7.57 -4.03
N GLY A 78 15.44 -6.35 -3.94
CA GLY A 78 16.25 -5.77 -5.02
C GLY A 78 17.48 -6.61 -5.33
N ILE A 79 18.21 -7.01 -4.28
CA ILE A 79 19.40 -7.87 -4.40
C ILE A 79 19.02 -9.25 -4.99
N SER A 80 17.84 -9.79 -4.63
CA SER A 80 17.34 -11.03 -5.22
C SER A 80 17.17 -10.92 -6.74
N GLY A 81 16.71 -9.78 -7.25
CA GLY A 81 16.63 -9.53 -8.68
C GLY A 81 17.97 -9.47 -9.41
N ILE A 82 19.07 -9.19 -8.69
CA ILE A 82 20.43 -9.21 -9.25
C ILE A 82 20.94 -10.64 -9.41
N PHE A 83 20.67 -11.51 -8.43
CA PHE A 83 21.22 -12.88 -8.40
C PHE A 83 20.27 -13.93 -8.95
N LEU A 84 18.95 -13.77 -8.81
CA LEU A 84 17.94 -14.73 -9.21
C LEU A 84 17.12 -14.20 -10.38
N ARG A 85 16.58 -15.11 -11.20
CA ARG A 85 15.68 -14.75 -12.31
C ARG A 85 14.43 -14.01 -11.85
N ASN A 86 14.03 -14.27 -10.58
CA ASN A 86 12.78 -13.78 -10.02
C ASN A 86 13.03 -13.12 -8.67
N ALA A 87 12.84 -11.82 -8.57
CA ALA A 87 13.10 -11.01 -7.36
C ALA A 87 12.25 -11.43 -6.15
N TRP A 88 11.02 -11.95 -6.38
CA TRP A 88 10.14 -12.42 -5.27
C TRP A 88 10.64 -13.69 -4.58
N ARG A 89 11.67 -14.35 -5.11
CA ARG A 89 12.35 -15.47 -4.44
C ARG A 89 13.36 -15.02 -3.39
N TRP A 90 13.32 -13.76 -2.98
CA TRP A 90 14.16 -13.21 -1.91
C TRP A 90 14.17 -14.03 -0.59
N PRO A 91 13.09 -14.78 -0.20
CA PRO A 91 13.17 -15.62 0.98
C PRO A 91 14.19 -16.76 0.83
N GLU A 92 14.43 -17.22 -0.40
CA GLU A 92 15.48 -18.22 -0.67
C GLU A 92 16.87 -17.61 -0.54
N LEU A 93 17.06 -16.39 -1.05
CA LEU A 93 18.28 -15.62 -0.86
C LEU A 93 18.57 -15.38 0.63
N TRP A 94 17.54 -15.02 1.39
CA TRP A 94 17.64 -14.89 2.84
C TRP A 94 17.98 -16.23 3.49
N GLY A 95 17.34 -17.31 3.08
CA GLY A 95 17.57 -18.65 3.57
C GLY A 95 19.04 -19.09 3.51
N MET A 96 19.73 -18.74 2.43
CA MET A 96 21.15 -19.04 2.27
C MET A 96 22.05 -18.30 3.28
N ASN A 97 21.55 -17.25 3.94
CA ASN A 97 22.29 -16.39 4.85
C ASN A 97 21.64 -16.27 6.24
N LEU A 98 20.81 -17.24 6.66
CA LEU A 98 20.06 -17.20 7.92
C LEU A 98 20.94 -17.00 9.16
N ASP A 99 22.15 -17.53 9.15
CA ASP A 99 23.07 -17.43 10.28
C ASP A 99 23.58 -16.00 10.50
N GLU A 100 23.74 -15.24 9.42
CA GLU A 100 24.31 -13.90 9.44
C GLU A 100 23.24 -12.80 9.30
N ILE A 101 22.18 -13.07 8.54
CA ILE A 101 21.06 -12.14 8.35
C ILE A 101 19.87 -12.64 9.17
N LYS A 102 19.83 -12.30 10.45
CA LYS A 102 18.73 -12.71 11.35
C LYS A 102 17.39 -12.09 10.96
N ASN A 103 17.40 -10.88 10.43
CA ASN A 103 16.21 -10.17 9.96
C ASN A 103 16.40 -9.74 8.50
N PRO A 104 15.60 -10.27 7.55
CA PRO A 104 15.75 -9.98 6.13
C PRO A 104 15.49 -8.51 5.75
N HIS A 105 14.87 -7.76 6.65
CA HIS A 105 14.61 -6.33 6.46
C HIS A 105 15.73 -5.42 7.00
N ARG A 106 16.80 -6.02 7.52
CA ARG A 106 17.96 -5.31 8.12
C ARG A 106 19.25 -5.81 7.51
N ILE A 107 19.52 -5.38 6.29
CA ILE A 107 20.83 -5.51 5.65
C ILE A 107 21.58 -4.18 5.77
N TYR A 108 22.88 -4.24 5.87
CA TYR A 108 23.69 -3.07 6.16
C TYR A 108 24.56 -2.69 4.96
N PRO A 109 24.63 -1.41 4.59
CA PRO A 109 25.54 -0.94 3.56
C PRO A 109 26.99 -1.33 3.87
N GLY A 110 27.72 -1.74 2.83
CA GLY A 110 29.10 -2.22 2.94
C GLY A 110 29.23 -3.73 3.15
N GLN A 111 28.13 -4.45 3.44
CA GLN A 111 28.12 -5.92 3.48
C GLN A 111 28.29 -6.48 2.05
N VAL A 112 29.19 -7.44 1.87
CA VAL A 112 29.42 -8.07 0.57
C VAL A 112 28.78 -9.44 0.52
N LEU A 113 27.99 -9.71 -0.51
CA LEU A 113 27.39 -11.01 -0.79
C LEU A 113 28.15 -11.68 -1.94
N TYR A 114 28.68 -12.86 -1.71
CA TYR A 114 29.42 -13.64 -2.69
C TYR A 114 28.57 -14.78 -3.24
N LEU A 115 28.53 -14.96 -4.56
CA LEU A 115 27.85 -16.06 -5.23
C LEU A 115 28.81 -17.25 -5.37
N ILE A 116 28.53 -18.30 -4.62
CA ILE A 116 29.29 -19.55 -4.65
C ILE A 116 28.49 -20.57 -5.48
N LYS A 117 29.13 -21.12 -6.51
CA LYS A 117 28.52 -22.17 -7.37
C LYS A 117 29.26 -23.48 -7.12
N ALA A 118 28.53 -24.47 -6.60
CA ALA A 118 29.07 -25.80 -6.33
C ALA A 118 27.99 -26.86 -6.57
N ASP A 119 28.35 -28.02 -7.06
CA ASP A 119 27.50 -29.22 -7.22
C ASP A 119 26.18 -28.97 -7.97
N GLY A 120 26.23 -28.13 -9.02
CA GLY A 120 25.04 -27.77 -9.81
C GLY A 120 24.08 -26.83 -9.10
N ARG A 121 24.47 -26.29 -7.98
CA ARG A 121 23.71 -25.34 -7.16
C ARG A 121 24.47 -24.05 -6.91
N ALA A 122 23.73 -23.03 -6.52
CA ALA A 122 24.26 -21.74 -6.13
C ALA A 122 23.90 -21.40 -4.68
N ARG A 123 24.85 -20.82 -3.99
CA ARG A 123 24.67 -20.25 -2.64
C ARG A 123 25.20 -18.83 -2.60
N LEU A 124 24.55 -17.98 -1.85
CA LEU A 124 25.08 -16.68 -1.48
C LEU A 124 25.64 -16.75 -0.06
N SER A 125 26.81 -16.15 0.15
CA SER A 125 27.48 -16.10 1.43
C SER A 125 28.04 -14.72 1.66
N THR A 126 28.03 -14.23 2.88
CA THR A 126 28.72 -13.00 3.28
C THR A 126 30.21 -13.22 3.52
N ARG A 127 30.66 -14.49 3.55
CA ARG A 127 32.05 -14.86 3.65
C ARG A 127 32.54 -15.44 2.32
N ARG A 128 33.73 -15.05 1.93
CA ARG A 128 34.42 -15.64 0.80
C ARG A 128 35.09 -16.94 1.26
N ASP A 129 34.29 -17.96 1.56
CA ASP A 129 34.82 -19.26 1.94
C ASP A 129 35.14 -20.07 0.68
N GLY A 130 36.41 -20.01 0.30
CA GLY A 130 37.04 -21.06 -0.45
C GLY A 130 37.47 -22.16 0.50
N GLY A 131 36.56 -23.03 0.88
CA GLY A 131 36.91 -24.29 1.51
C GLY A 131 37.53 -25.21 0.47
N GLY A 132 38.84 -25.34 0.43
CA GLY A 132 39.59 -26.39 -0.27
C GLY A 132 40.12 -26.05 -1.66
N GLY A 133 41.46 -25.88 -1.74
CA GLY A 133 42.20 -26.06 -2.98
C GLY A 133 42.42 -24.79 -3.80
N LEU A 134 43.63 -24.28 -3.73
CA LEU A 134 44.14 -23.22 -4.63
C LEU A 134 44.25 -23.76 -6.05
N ASP A 135 43.29 -23.39 -6.92
CA ASP A 135 43.53 -23.38 -8.36
C ASP A 135 43.57 -21.94 -8.85
N THR A 136 44.78 -21.51 -9.14
CA THR A 136 45.08 -20.17 -9.69
C THR A 136 44.79 -20.21 -11.18
N VAL A 137 43.60 -19.80 -11.60
CA VAL A 137 43.28 -19.54 -13.00
C VAL A 137 43.46 -18.05 -13.29
N LYS A 138 44.48 -17.73 -14.08
CA LYS A 138 44.74 -16.39 -14.57
C LYS A 138 43.76 -16.06 -15.70
N VAL A 139 42.71 -15.30 -15.40
CA VAL A 139 41.75 -14.83 -16.43
C VAL A 139 42.01 -13.35 -16.70
N SER A 140 42.35 -13.06 -17.96
CA SER A 140 42.47 -11.67 -18.45
C SER A 140 41.10 -10.96 -18.46
N PRO A 141 41.02 -9.70 -17.99
CA PRO A 141 39.77 -8.99 -17.93
C PRO A 141 39.36 -8.44 -19.31
N ARG A 142 38.31 -8.99 -19.88
CA ARG A 142 37.53 -8.28 -20.89
C ARG A 142 36.25 -7.79 -20.22
N THR A 143 36.31 -6.59 -19.70
CA THR A 143 35.16 -5.87 -19.14
C THR A 143 34.30 -5.35 -20.28
N ARG A 144 33.12 -5.97 -20.41
CA ARG A 144 32.00 -5.39 -21.16
C ARG A 144 31.06 -4.78 -20.13
N TYR A 145 31.11 -3.48 -19.97
CA TYR A 145 30.14 -2.74 -19.15
C TYR A 145 28.82 -2.65 -19.93
N GLN A 146 27.83 -3.44 -19.58
CA GLN A 146 26.43 -3.09 -19.78
C GLN A 146 25.90 -2.66 -18.42
N SER A 147 25.33 -1.47 -18.36
CA SER A 147 24.77 -0.95 -17.11
C SER A 147 23.59 -1.83 -16.67
N LEU A 148 23.69 -2.46 -15.51
CA LEU A 148 22.64 -3.27 -14.89
C LEU A 148 21.47 -2.43 -14.37
N SER A 149 21.44 -1.13 -14.59
CA SER A 149 20.38 -0.22 -14.19
C SER A 149 19.04 -0.51 -14.85
N ASP A 150 19.01 -1.24 -15.97
CA ASP A 150 17.78 -1.48 -16.73
C ASP A 150 17.02 -2.76 -16.30
N SER A 151 17.57 -3.58 -15.43
CA SER A 151 16.92 -4.82 -14.98
C SER A 151 16.62 -4.88 -13.47
N ALA A 152 17.09 -3.93 -12.69
CA ALA A 152 16.75 -3.84 -11.29
C ALA A 152 15.40 -3.11 -11.15
N ILE A 153 14.40 -3.78 -10.58
CA ILE A 153 13.17 -3.09 -10.16
C ILE A 153 13.61 -2.13 -9.06
N PRO A 154 13.51 -0.81 -9.28
CA PRO A 154 13.94 0.15 -8.28
C PRO A 154 13.20 -0.11 -6.97
N PRO A 155 13.84 0.03 -5.80
CA PRO A 155 13.16 -0.05 -4.53
C PRO A 155 12.04 0.98 -4.53
N ILE A 156 10.81 0.52 -4.35
CA ILE A 156 9.66 1.43 -4.31
C ILE A 156 9.85 2.26 -3.07
N SER A 157 10.11 3.55 -3.24
CA SER A 157 10.19 4.43 -2.09
C SER A 157 8.81 4.45 -1.43
N LEU A 158 8.76 4.22 -0.12
CA LEU A 158 7.52 4.29 0.64
C LEU A 158 6.79 5.63 0.41
N GLN A 159 7.54 6.70 0.15
CA GLN A 159 7.02 8.01 -0.20
C GLN A 159 6.20 8.02 -1.49
N THR A 160 6.58 7.23 -2.50
CA THR A 160 5.79 7.12 -3.74
C THR A 160 4.46 6.40 -3.50
N ILE A 161 4.43 5.44 -2.59
CA ILE A 161 3.22 4.69 -2.24
C ILE A 161 2.39 5.45 -1.20
N GLU A 162 3.00 6.23 -0.31
CA GLU A 162 2.32 6.90 0.79
C GLU A 162 1.22 7.86 0.32
N SER A 163 1.44 8.61 -0.76
CA SER A 163 0.42 9.47 -1.36
C SER A 163 -0.78 8.65 -1.88
N PHE A 164 -0.52 7.47 -2.45
CA PHE A 164 -1.58 6.59 -2.95
C PHE A 164 -2.25 5.75 -1.85
N LEU A 165 -1.61 5.53 -0.71
CA LEU A 165 -2.23 4.88 0.44
C LEU A 165 -3.31 5.76 1.08
N THR A 166 -3.17 7.06 0.96
CA THR A 166 -4.08 8.02 1.60
C THR A 166 -5.24 8.44 0.71
N GLU A 167 -5.09 8.39 -0.61
CA GLU A 167 -6.02 9.03 -1.55
C GLU A 167 -7.12 8.11 -2.11
N PRO A 168 -6.83 6.99 -2.79
CA PRO A 168 -7.88 6.23 -3.44
C PRO A 168 -8.73 5.43 -2.45
N LEU A 169 -10.03 5.51 -2.61
CA LEU A 169 -10.98 4.74 -1.84
C LEU A 169 -11.99 4.08 -2.77
N ILE A 170 -12.05 2.75 -2.68
CA ILE A 170 -13.15 1.99 -3.28
C ILE A 170 -14.16 1.71 -2.18
N VAL A 171 -15.39 2.13 -2.42
CA VAL A 171 -16.51 1.96 -1.50
C VAL A 171 -17.63 1.23 -2.20
N ASP A 172 -18.48 0.58 -1.43
CA ASP A 172 -19.77 0.11 -1.92
C ASP A 172 -20.73 1.30 -2.07
N GLU A 173 -21.74 1.14 -2.91
CA GLU A 173 -22.71 2.19 -3.22
C GLU A 173 -23.49 2.62 -1.97
N ALA A 174 -23.83 1.67 -1.09
CA ALA A 174 -24.58 1.94 0.12
C ALA A 174 -23.77 2.83 1.07
N THR A 175 -22.52 2.47 1.34
CA THR A 175 -21.62 3.28 2.19
C THR A 175 -21.44 4.70 1.64
N PHE A 176 -21.25 4.84 0.33
CA PHE A 176 -21.06 6.16 -0.27
C PHE A 176 -22.35 6.98 -0.27
N SER A 177 -23.50 6.37 -0.55
CA SER A 177 -24.78 7.07 -0.57
C SER A 177 -25.23 7.53 0.83
N LEU A 178 -24.88 6.76 1.86
CA LEU A 178 -25.17 7.07 3.27
C LEU A 178 -24.13 7.99 3.92
N ALA A 179 -23.02 8.27 3.24
CA ALA A 179 -21.98 9.14 3.77
C ALA A 179 -22.51 10.58 3.97
N PRO A 180 -22.13 11.23 5.07
CA PRO A 180 -22.41 12.65 5.30
C PRO A 180 -21.90 13.51 4.14
N ARG A 181 -22.54 14.64 3.88
CA ARG A 181 -22.18 15.54 2.79
C ARG A 181 -22.08 16.99 3.23
N ILE A 182 -21.27 17.76 2.53
CA ILE A 182 -21.23 19.23 2.66
C ILE A 182 -22.56 19.78 2.13
N VAL A 183 -23.27 20.55 2.94
CA VAL A 183 -24.60 21.09 2.61
C VAL A 183 -24.60 22.60 2.44
N ALA A 184 -23.68 23.29 3.09
CA ALA A 184 -23.60 24.74 3.04
C ALA A 184 -22.17 25.23 3.24
N THR A 185 -21.93 26.47 2.82
CA THR A 185 -20.67 27.18 2.98
C THR A 185 -20.97 28.55 3.58
N PRO A 186 -20.05 29.17 4.34
CA PRO A 186 -20.20 30.55 4.72
C PRO A 186 -20.35 31.46 3.52
N GLU A 187 -21.26 32.44 3.60
CA GLU A 187 -21.45 33.42 2.53
C GLU A 187 -21.78 32.83 1.13
N ASN A 188 -22.31 31.61 1.09
CA ASN A 188 -22.63 30.91 -0.17
C ASN A 188 -21.45 30.80 -1.14
N ARG A 189 -20.23 30.64 -0.64
CA ARG A 189 -19.06 30.39 -1.50
C ARG A 189 -19.24 29.10 -2.28
N VAL A 190 -18.89 29.15 -3.54
CA VAL A 190 -19.00 27.97 -4.46
C VAL A 190 -17.89 26.97 -4.20
N LEU A 191 -16.69 27.48 -3.92
CA LEU A 191 -15.46 26.69 -3.77
C LEU A 191 -14.82 26.97 -2.41
N LEU A 192 -14.31 25.94 -1.79
CA LEU A 192 -13.67 25.97 -0.49
C LEU A 192 -12.26 25.42 -0.58
N SER A 193 -11.35 26.05 0.12
CA SER A 193 -9.93 25.70 0.19
C SER A 193 -9.50 25.42 1.62
N ARG A 194 -8.21 25.08 1.80
CA ARG A 194 -7.63 24.88 3.13
C ARG A 194 -7.81 26.12 4.01
N GLY A 195 -8.30 25.91 5.22
CA GLY A 195 -8.57 26.94 6.22
C GLY A 195 -10.00 27.49 6.18
N ASP A 196 -10.78 27.16 5.16
CA ASP A 196 -12.19 27.55 5.10
C ASP A 196 -13.04 26.65 6.01
N ARG A 197 -14.18 27.21 6.42
CA ARG A 197 -15.22 26.49 7.15
C ARG A 197 -16.31 26.03 6.21
N ALA A 198 -16.83 24.82 6.46
CA ALA A 198 -17.99 24.27 5.77
C ALA A 198 -18.99 23.73 6.77
N TYR A 199 -20.21 23.52 6.32
CA TYR A 199 -21.26 22.89 7.09
C TYR A 199 -21.66 21.56 6.42
N ALA A 200 -21.66 20.50 7.22
CA ALA A 200 -21.96 19.18 6.74
C ALA A 200 -23.14 18.57 7.50
N ARG A 201 -23.81 17.63 6.85
CA ARG A 201 -24.96 16.94 7.42
C ARG A 201 -24.88 15.45 7.11
N SER A 202 -25.25 14.63 8.11
CA SER A 202 -25.50 13.21 7.88
C SER A 202 -26.76 13.02 7.01
N VAL A 203 -26.82 11.92 6.30
CA VAL A 203 -28.07 11.46 5.67
C VAL A 203 -29.02 11.13 6.82
N SER A 204 -30.33 11.40 6.64
CA SER A 204 -31.35 11.32 7.70
C SER A 204 -31.06 10.22 8.73
N SER A 205 -31.07 10.56 10.00
CA SER A 205 -30.90 9.63 11.13
C SER A 205 -31.89 8.47 11.17
N GLU A 206 -32.88 8.49 10.29
CA GLU A 206 -33.91 7.45 10.13
C GLU A 206 -33.46 6.33 9.17
N GLN A 207 -32.37 6.53 8.42
CA GLN A 207 -31.84 5.46 7.55
C GLN A 207 -30.86 4.57 8.34
N PRO A 208 -31.11 3.24 8.37
CA PRO A 208 -30.17 2.30 9.00
C PRO A 208 -28.77 2.42 8.40
N GLY A 209 -27.75 2.57 9.25
CA GLY A 209 -26.36 2.68 8.82
C GLY A 209 -25.85 4.10 8.59
N ALA A 210 -26.69 5.14 8.70
CA ALA A 210 -26.21 6.54 8.65
C ALA A 210 -25.38 6.86 9.89
N ALA A 211 -24.10 7.20 9.70
CA ALA A 211 -23.23 7.64 10.78
C ALA A 211 -23.51 9.11 11.14
N PRO A 212 -23.80 9.44 12.42
CA PRO A 212 -23.99 10.82 12.84
C PRO A 212 -22.66 11.57 12.77
N LEU A 213 -22.72 12.83 12.31
CA LEU A 213 -21.59 13.75 12.43
C LEU A 213 -21.57 14.31 13.87
N ALA A 214 -20.81 13.64 14.71
CA ALA A 214 -20.67 14.01 16.11
C ALA A 214 -19.21 14.21 16.51
N VAL A 215 -18.98 15.15 17.39
CA VAL A 215 -17.71 15.31 18.10
C VAL A 215 -17.77 14.40 19.33
N VAL A 216 -16.80 13.53 19.52
CA VAL A 216 -16.72 12.60 20.66
C VAL A 216 -15.75 13.17 21.70
N ASP A 217 -16.19 13.25 22.95
CA ASP A 217 -15.38 13.75 24.09
C ASP A 217 -14.71 15.12 23.84
N GLY A 218 -15.39 16.01 23.09
CA GLY A 218 -14.86 17.32 22.74
C GLY A 218 -13.68 17.31 21.77
N ARG A 219 -13.35 16.14 21.19
CA ARG A 219 -12.28 16.01 20.21
C ARG A 219 -12.82 16.07 18.78
N SER A 220 -12.18 16.87 17.96
CA SER A 220 -12.49 16.91 16.53
C SER A 220 -12.17 15.57 15.87
N ILE A 221 -13.06 15.11 15.00
CA ILE A 221 -12.87 13.88 14.24
C ILE A 221 -12.45 14.25 12.83
N ALA A 222 -11.37 13.60 12.36
CA ALA A 222 -10.85 13.77 11.02
C ALA A 222 -11.66 12.96 10.00
N TYR A 223 -12.04 13.62 8.92
CA TYR A 223 -12.72 13.03 7.77
C TYR A 223 -11.93 13.28 6.50
N ARG A 224 -11.99 12.33 5.60
CA ARG A 224 -11.59 12.50 4.20
C ARG A 224 -12.80 12.94 3.40
N VAL A 225 -12.57 13.87 2.49
CA VAL A 225 -13.59 14.42 1.60
C VAL A 225 -13.43 13.83 0.22
N PHE A 226 -14.54 13.37 -0.33
CA PHE A 226 -14.58 12.71 -1.65
C PHE A 226 -15.67 13.33 -2.51
N ARG A 227 -15.39 13.38 -3.80
CA ARG A 227 -16.33 13.81 -4.84
C ARG A 227 -16.67 12.63 -5.70
N GLU A 228 -17.91 12.57 -6.17
CA GLU A 228 -18.41 11.58 -7.11
C GLU A 228 -17.89 10.15 -6.86
N ALA A 229 -18.67 9.17 -7.15
CA ALA A 229 -18.25 7.79 -7.12
C ALA A 229 -18.45 7.21 -8.52
N THR A 230 -17.35 6.89 -9.19
CA THR A 230 -17.38 6.28 -10.51
C THR A 230 -17.47 4.76 -10.37
N PRO A 231 -18.46 4.09 -11.01
CA PRO A 231 -18.56 2.64 -10.93
C PRO A 231 -17.39 1.97 -11.65
N LEU A 232 -16.65 1.14 -10.92
CA LEU A 232 -15.64 0.26 -11.49
C LEU A 232 -16.32 -0.98 -12.05
N ARG A 233 -16.25 -1.15 -13.36
CA ARG A 233 -16.89 -2.28 -14.06
C ARG A 233 -15.84 -3.27 -14.53
N ASP A 234 -16.15 -4.55 -14.37
CA ASP A 234 -15.35 -5.62 -14.95
C ASP A 234 -15.36 -5.49 -16.48
N PRO A 235 -14.20 -5.42 -17.16
CA PRO A 235 -14.14 -5.25 -18.61
C PRO A 235 -14.78 -6.36 -19.41
N THR A 236 -14.91 -7.57 -18.84
CA THR A 236 -15.45 -8.75 -19.49
C THR A 236 -16.94 -8.96 -19.18
N THR A 237 -17.32 -8.87 -17.89
CA THR A 237 -18.69 -9.19 -17.44
C THR A 237 -19.57 -7.97 -17.32
N ASN A 238 -18.99 -6.74 -17.33
CA ASN A 238 -19.65 -5.48 -17.07
C ASN A 238 -20.28 -5.38 -15.65
N GLU A 239 -19.97 -6.31 -14.76
CA GLU A 239 -20.38 -6.27 -13.36
C GLU A 239 -19.76 -5.07 -12.64
N ILE A 240 -20.53 -4.40 -11.79
CA ILE A 240 -20.02 -3.35 -10.92
C ILE A 240 -19.29 -4.02 -9.74
N LEU A 241 -17.99 -3.80 -9.67
CA LEU A 241 -17.10 -4.35 -8.65
C LEU A 241 -17.00 -3.47 -7.40
N GLY A 242 -17.32 -2.18 -7.53
CA GLY A 242 -17.24 -1.16 -6.50
C GLY A 242 -17.32 0.22 -7.12
N TYR A 243 -17.21 1.25 -6.28
CA TYR A 243 -17.23 2.64 -6.71
C TYR A 243 -15.93 3.32 -6.29
N GLU A 244 -15.23 3.89 -7.25
CA GLU A 244 -14.02 4.67 -7.00
C GLU A 244 -14.39 6.12 -6.70
N ALA A 245 -14.11 6.55 -5.48
CA ALA A 245 -14.39 7.90 -5.03
C ALA A 245 -13.15 8.80 -5.21
N GLN A 246 -13.32 9.93 -5.86
CA GLN A 246 -12.26 10.92 -6.07
C GLN A 246 -11.94 11.64 -4.77
N TYR A 247 -10.71 11.53 -4.30
CA TYR A 247 -10.24 12.22 -3.10
C TYR A 247 -10.05 13.72 -3.38
N VAL A 248 -10.70 14.56 -2.56
CA VAL A 248 -10.65 16.03 -2.67
C VAL A 248 -9.77 16.63 -1.58
N GLY A 249 -9.79 16.05 -0.37
CA GLY A 249 -8.98 16.56 0.74
C GLY A 249 -9.43 16.05 2.10
N LYS A 250 -9.09 16.79 3.16
CA LYS A 250 -9.39 16.45 4.55
C LYS A 250 -10.07 17.61 5.27
N ALA A 251 -10.95 17.26 6.20
CA ALA A 251 -11.60 18.21 7.08
C ALA A 251 -11.80 17.61 8.47
N ASN A 252 -11.81 18.47 9.48
CA ASN A 252 -12.07 18.10 10.86
C ASN A 252 -13.44 18.62 11.28
N VAL A 253 -14.29 17.73 11.77
CA VAL A 253 -15.58 18.13 12.37
C VAL A 253 -15.30 18.72 13.73
N VAL A 254 -15.68 19.98 13.91
CA VAL A 254 -15.44 20.77 15.14
C VAL A 254 -16.70 20.99 15.97
N SER A 255 -17.89 20.80 15.38
CA SER A 255 -19.19 20.89 16.07
C SER A 255 -20.12 19.82 15.53
N SER A 256 -20.82 19.14 16.43
CA SER A 256 -21.81 18.11 16.07
C SER A 256 -23.05 18.68 15.39
N GLU A 257 -23.64 17.88 14.48
CA GLU A 257 -24.99 18.11 14.00
C GLU A 257 -25.99 18.00 15.17
N ARG A 258 -26.94 18.93 15.24
CA ARG A 258 -27.96 18.93 16.28
C ARG A 258 -29.31 19.39 15.74
N ARG A 259 -30.39 18.99 16.44
CA ARG A 259 -31.71 19.55 16.24
C ARG A 259 -31.93 20.64 17.28
N SER A 260 -32.44 21.77 16.86
CA SER A 260 -32.83 22.88 17.70
C SER A 260 -34.32 23.18 17.49
N GLU A 261 -35.00 23.73 18.51
CA GLU A 261 -36.33 24.27 18.29
C GLU A 261 -36.19 25.74 17.88
N GLY A 262 -36.65 26.04 16.67
CA GLY A 262 -36.78 27.39 16.14
C GLY A 262 -38.22 27.85 16.16
N LEU A 263 -38.46 29.12 15.89
CA LEU A 263 -39.80 29.66 15.66
C LEU A 263 -39.96 30.04 14.19
N ASP A 264 -41.07 29.64 13.57
CA ASP A 264 -41.41 30.07 12.21
C ASP A 264 -41.82 31.57 12.21
N ALA A 265 -42.01 32.16 11.04
CA ALA A 265 -42.46 33.55 10.89
C ALA A 265 -43.84 33.82 11.55
N LYS A 266 -44.56 32.78 11.96
CA LYS A 266 -45.86 32.85 12.63
C LYS A 266 -45.76 32.55 14.13
N GLY A 267 -44.56 32.31 14.67
CA GLY A 267 -44.32 32.04 16.08
C GLY A 267 -44.59 30.57 16.49
N ASN A 268 -44.78 29.65 15.56
CA ASN A 268 -44.92 28.25 15.89
C ASN A 268 -43.54 27.59 16.06
N LYS A 269 -43.44 26.64 17.00
CA LYS A 269 -42.24 25.85 17.19
C LYS A 269 -42.01 24.95 15.99
N VAL A 270 -40.89 25.10 15.32
CA VAL A 270 -40.43 24.25 14.20
C VAL A 270 -39.11 23.65 14.57
N GLY A 271 -38.97 22.35 14.34
CA GLY A 271 -37.68 21.67 14.52
C GLY A 271 -36.69 22.18 13.46
N GLU A 272 -35.64 22.82 13.90
CA GLU A 272 -34.57 23.39 13.07
C GLU A 272 -33.35 22.46 13.12
N ILE A 273 -32.76 22.18 11.98
CA ILE A 273 -31.54 21.35 11.89
C ILE A 273 -30.34 22.29 11.83
N VAL A 274 -29.47 22.19 12.82
CA VAL A 274 -28.17 22.89 12.83
C VAL A 274 -27.12 21.89 12.31
N PRO A 275 -26.55 22.09 11.12
CA PRO A 275 -25.55 21.20 10.55
C PRO A 275 -24.27 21.19 11.38
N ALA A 276 -23.49 20.11 11.26
CA ALA A 276 -22.16 20.04 11.83
C ALA A 276 -21.24 21.08 11.18
N ALA A 277 -20.42 21.76 11.99
CA ALA A 277 -19.38 22.63 11.47
C ALA A 277 -18.07 21.85 11.29
N MET A 278 -17.37 22.10 10.21
CA MET A 278 -16.10 21.47 9.89
C MET A 278 -15.12 22.49 9.35
N ASP A 279 -13.84 22.31 9.67
CA ASP A 279 -12.74 23.12 9.17
C ASP A 279 -11.90 22.30 8.19
N ILE A 280 -11.61 22.86 7.02
CA ILE A 280 -10.84 22.18 5.96
C ILE A 280 -9.35 22.25 6.33
N THR A 281 -8.73 21.09 6.56
CA THR A 281 -7.34 21.00 7.00
C THR A 281 -6.37 20.78 5.85
N ALA A 282 -6.83 20.10 4.78
CA ALA A 282 -6.07 19.92 3.55
C ALA A 282 -7.02 19.87 2.35
N ALA A 283 -6.65 20.51 1.26
CA ALA A 283 -7.37 20.47 0.00
C ALA A 283 -6.38 20.11 -1.12
N LYS A 284 -6.64 19.03 -1.82
CA LYS A 284 -5.96 18.64 -3.07
C LYS A 284 -6.65 19.28 -4.25
N GLU A 285 -7.98 19.33 -4.17
CA GLU A 285 -8.87 20.05 -5.05
C GLU A 285 -9.81 20.92 -4.22
N GLU A 286 -10.38 21.93 -4.81
CA GLU A 286 -11.36 22.79 -4.16
C GLU A 286 -12.62 22.01 -3.82
N MET A 287 -13.06 22.10 -2.57
CA MET A 287 -14.27 21.42 -2.08
C MET A 287 -15.53 22.22 -2.40
N ARG A 288 -16.64 21.53 -2.54
CA ARG A 288 -17.95 22.13 -2.87
C ARG A 288 -19.10 21.46 -2.12
N VAL A 289 -20.23 22.10 -2.13
CA VAL A 289 -21.49 21.51 -1.68
C VAL A 289 -21.76 20.21 -2.46
N GLY A 290 -22.15 19.16 -1.75
CA GLY A 290 -22.37 17.83 -2.30
C GLY A 290 -21.20 16.86 -2.09
N ASP A 291 -19.97 17.34 -1.84
CA ASP A 291 -18.84 16.47 -1.50
C ASP A 291 -19.14 15.66 -0.24
N ARG A 292 -18.70 14.40 -0.19
CA ARG A 292 -19.03 13.43 0.86
C ARG A 292 -17.88 13.22 1.80
N LEU A 293 -18.23 12.87 3.05
CA LEU A 293 -17.30 12.70 4.15
C LEU A 293 -17.24 11.23 4.55
N LEU A 294 -16.04 10.68 4.60
CA LEU A 294 -15.80 9.35 5.14
C LEU A 294 -14.76 9.46 6.27
N PRO A 295 -14.93 8.72 7.36
CA PRO A 295 -13.98 8.77 8.47
C PRO A 295 -12.56 8.47 7.97
N GLU A 296 -11.57 9.18 8.50
CA GLU A 296 -10.17 8.82 8.21
C GLU A 296 -9.88 7.48 8.89
N PRO A 297 -9.51 6.43 8.13
CA PRO A 297 -9.17 5.15 8.73
C PRO A 297 -7.93 5.29 9.61
N GLU A 298 -7.84 4.46 10.63
CA GLU A 298 -6.61 4.35 11.42
C GLU A 298 -5.44 4.00 10.50
N ARG A 299 -4.27 4.58 10.78
CA ARG A 299 -3.06 4.32 10.00
C ARG A 299 -2.62 2.88 10.24
N GLU A 300 -2.96 2.00 9.33
CA GLU A 300 -2.32 0.69 9.26
C GLU A 300 -0.92 0.87 8.69
N PHE A 301 0.10 0.50 9.46
CA PHE A 301 1.46 0.39 8.94
C PHE A 301 1.56 -0.86 8.08
N LEU A 302 1.09 -0.75 6.83
CA LEU A 302 1.17 -1.83 5.87
C LEU A 302 2.61 -1.97 5.38
N ASN A 303 3.15 -3.14 5.62
CA ASN A 303 4.48 -3.49 5.17
C ASN A 303 4.37 -4.16 3.80
N PHE A 304 4.79 -3.47 2.77
CA PHE A 304 4.74 -3.96 1.38
C PHE A 304 5.99 -4.76 1.07
N VAL A 305 6.05 -6.00 1.57
CA VAL A 305 7.09 -6.93 1.15
C VAL A 305 6.61 -7.63 -0.13
N PRO A 306 7.26 -7.39 -1.28
CA PRO A 306 6.89 -8.03 -2.52
C PRO A 306 6.99 -9.55 -2.41
N ARG A 307 5.92 -10.25 -2.84
CA ARG A 307 5.85 -11.70 -2.85
C ARG A 307 4.98 -12.20 -3.98
N ALA A 308 5.23 -13.40 -4.47
CA ALA A 308 4.34 -14.06 -5.41
C ALA A 308 3.08 -14.56 -4.69
N PRO A 309 1.89 -14.52 -5.33
CA PRO A 309 0.71 -15.18 -4.82
C PRO A 309 0.93 -16.68 -4.67
N GLN A 310 0.41 -17.28 -3.61
CA GLN A 310 0.49 -18.72 -3.40
C GLN A 310 -0.51 -19.49 -4.27
N SER A 311 -1.63 -18.87 -4.61
CA SER A 311 -2.65 -19.40 -5.51
C SER A 311 -2.54 -18.76 -6.91
N PRO A 312 -2.95 -19.44 -7.97
CA PRO A 312 -3.01 -18.86 -9.30
C PRO A 312 -3.94 -17.64 -9.32
N GLN A 313 -3.41 -16.50 -9.70
CA GLN A 313 -4.15 -15.25 -9.86
C GLN A 313 -4.15 -14.87 -11.34
N ALA A 314 -5.32 -14.61 -11.89
CA ALA A 314 -5.49 -14.07 -13.23
C ALA A 314 -6.69 -13.14 -13.26
N GLY A 315 -6.57 -12.05 -13.99
CA GLY A 315 -7.63 -11.06 -14.09
C GLY A 315 -7.29 -9.97 -15.09
N GLN A 316 -7.99 -8.83 -14.95
CA GLN A 316 -7.86 -7.68 -15.86
C GLN A 316 -7.75 -6.37 -15.09
N ILE A 317 -7.16 -5.39 -15.75
CA ILE A 317 -7.13 -4.00 -15.28
C ILE A 317 -8.52 -3.39 -15.50
N VAL A 318 -9.08 -2.84 -14.43
CA VAL A 318 -10.44 -2.26 -14.38
C VAL A 318 -10.39 -0.75 -14.61
N SER A 319 -9.45 -0.07 -13.98
CA SER A 319 -9.25 1.38 -14.14
C SER A 319 -7.78 1.76 -13.99
N VAL A 320 -7.45 2.91 -14.55
CA VAL A 320 -6.19 3.62 -14.29
C VAL A 320 -6.54 4.79 -13.36
N TYR A 321 -5.93 4.82 -12.16
CA TYR A 321 -6.21 5.86 -11.19
C TYR A 321 -5.68 7.22 -11.65
N GLY A 322 -6.55 8.21 -11.60
CA GLY A 322 -6.26 9.59 -12.00
C GLY A 322 -7.13 10.03 -13.16
N SER A 323 -7.63 11.26 -13.10
CA SER A 323 -8.51 11.83 -14.11
C SER A 323 -7.75 11.99 -15.43
N ALA A 324 -8.27 11.45 -16.51
CA ALA A 324 -7.87 11.69 -17.90
C ALA A 324 -6.68 10.89 -18.46
N VAL A 325 -6.26 9.78 -17.87
CA VAL A 325 -5.15 8.99 -18.42
C VAL A 325 -5.67 7.69 -19.02
N THR A 326 -5.42 7.47 -20.30
CA THR A 326 -5.80 6.23 -21.02
C THR A 326 -4.85 5.09 -20.72
N TYR A 327 -3.59 5.40 -20.41
CA TYR A 327 -2.53 4.43 -20.17
C TYR A 327 -1.82 4.73 -18.84
N ALA A 328 -1.62 3.68 -18.04
CA ALA A 328 -0.78 3.79 -16.88
C ALA A 328 0.70 3.61 -17.26
N ALA A 329 1.54 4.49 -16.76
CA ALA A 329 2.98 4.43 -16.82
C ALA A 329 3.56 3.74 -15.56
N GLN A 330 4.88 3.61 -15.51
CA GLN A 330 5.59 3.15 -14.32
C GLN A 330 5.28 4.09 -13.13
N ASN A 331 5.15 3.52 -11.94
CA ASN A 331 4.76 4.18 -10.69
C ASN A 331 3.34 4.76 -10.66
N MET A 332 2.50 4.43 -11.63
CA MET A 332 1.08 4.77 -11.58
C MET A 332 0.26 3.63 -10.95
N VAL A 333 -0.92 3.98 -10.46
CA VAL A 333 -1.84 3.06 -9.79
C VAL A 333 -2.91 2.60 -10.77
N VAL A 334 -3.20 1.30 -10.72
CA VAL A 334 -4.27 0.66 -11.47
C VAL A 334 -5.18 -0.12 -10.53
N ALA A 335 -6.47 -0.22 -10.86
CA ALA A 335 -7.39 -1.13 -10.19
C ALA A 335 -7.47 -2.45 -10.97
N ILE A 336 -7.55 -3.57 -10.23
CA ILE A 336 -7.67 -4.92 -10.79
C ILE A 336 -8.94 -5.59 -10.31
N ASN A 337 -9.56 -6.45 -11.15
CA ASN A 337 -10.79 -7.19 -10.84
C ASN A 337 -10.57 -8.41 -9.93
N ARG A 338 -9.61 -8.34 -9.03
CA ARG A 338 -9.34 -9.36 -8.01
C ARG A 338 -9.11 -8.67 -6.67
N GLY A 339 -9.76 -9.18 -5.64
CA GLY A 339 -9.69 -8.65 -4.27
C GLY A 339 -9.50 -9.74 -3.23
N LYS A 340 -9.83 -9.43 -1.98
CA LYS A 340 -9.70 -10.36 -0.84
C LYS A 340 -10.45 -11.67 -1.08
N GLN A 341 -11.65 -11.63 -1.67
CA GLN A 341 -12.45 -12.82 -1.99
C GLN A 341 -11.73 -13.79 -2.94
N HIS A 342 -10.76 -13.30 -3.70
CA HIS A 342 -9.96 -14.08 -4.63
C HIS A 342 -8.59 -14.49 -4.06
N GLY A 343 -8.34 -14.21 -2.76
CA GLY A 343 -7.07 -14.51 -2.11
C GLY A 343 -5.94 -13.55 -2.49
N VAL A 344 -6.28 -12.35 -2.99
CA VAL A 344 -5.27 -11.30 -3.24
C VAL A 344 -4.96 -10.57 -1.94
N GLU A 345 -3.68 -10.39 -1.68
CA GLU A 345 -3.17 -9.72 -0.48
C GLU A 345 -2.20 -8.59 -0.83
N PRO A 346 -2.07 -7.58 0.05
CA PRO A 346 -1.04 -6.55 -0.12
C PRO A 346 0.36 -7.17 -0.19
N GLY A 347 1.20 -6.67 -1.11
CA GLY A 347 2.52 -7.21 -1.40
C GLY A 347 2.55 -8.26 -2.52
N HIS A 348 1.41 -8.75 -3.00
CA HIS A 348 1.40 -9.66 -4.15
C HIS A 348 1.92 -8.97 -5.41
N VAL A 349 2.92 -9.57 -6.04
CA VAL A 349 3.46 -9.14 -7.34
C VAL A 349 2.79 -9.95 -8.43
N LEU A 350 2.36 -9.27 -9.48
CA LEU A 350 1.63 -9.85 -10.61
C LEU A 350 2.29 -9.41 -11.92
N ALA A 351 2.33 -10.32 -12.90
CA ALA A 351 2.83 -10.01 -14.22
C ALA A 351 1.73 -9.38 -15.07
N LEU A 352 2.04 -8.26 -15.68
CA LEU A 352 1.20 -7.59 -16.67
C LEU A 352 1.38 -8.24 -18.04
N LEU A 353 0.28 -8.51 -18.71
CA LEU A 353 0.22 -8.99 -20.07
C LEU A 353 -0.47 -7.97 -20.93
N ARG A 354 0.17 -7.64 -22.03
CA ARG A 354 -0.48 -6.87 -23.08
C ARG A 354 -1.57 -7.71 -23.73
N GLU A 355 -2.75 -7.15 -23.91
CA GLU A 355 -3.80 -7.85 -24.63
C GLU A 355 -3.34 -8.15 -26.06
N SER A 356 -3.55 -9.40 -26.47
CA SER A 356 -3.16 -9.85 -27.81
C SER A 356 -3.97 -9.17 -28.89
N ASN A 357 -3.30 -8.58 -29.87
CA ASN A 357 -3.95 -8.02 -31.04
C ASN A 357 -4.43 -9.15 -31.96
N THR A 358 -5.62 -8.96 -32.56
CA THR A 358 -6.07 -9.80 -33.66
C THR A 358 -5.50 -9.24 -34.96
N VAL A 359 -4.70 -10.04 -35.65
CA VAL A 359 -4.14 -9.70 -36.96
C VAL A 359 -4.76 -10.60 -38.03
N THR A 360 -4.86 -10.09 -39.24
CA THR A 360 -5.28 -10.89 -40.39
C THR A 360 -4.03 -11.42 -41.09
N ASP A 361 -3.94 -12.73 -41.31
CA ASP A 361 -2.89 -13.29 -42.14
C ASP A 361 -3.10 -12.87 -43.59
N ARG A 362 -2.27 -11.96 -44.06
CA ARG A 362 -2.31 -11.45 -45.44
C ARG A 362 -1.54 -12.34 -46.40
N THR A 363 -0.83 -13.35 -45.90
CA THR A 363 -0.06 -14.28 -46.69
C THR A 363 -0.89 -15.48 -47.13
N ASP A 364 -1.98 -15.77 -46.42
CA ASP A 364 -2.95 -16.81 -46.77
C ASP A 364 -4.06 -16.21 -47.66
N PRO A 365 -4.38 -16.80 -48.82
CA PRO A 365 -5.52 -16.36 -49.64
C PRO A 365 -6.86 -16.30 -48.93
N ALA A 366 -7.07 -17.13 -47.88
CA ALA A 366 -8.27 -17.16 -47.07
C ALA A 366 -8.30 -16.05 -46.01
N GLN A 367 -7.20 -15.30 -45.80
CA GLN A 367 -7.03 -14.20 -44.87
C GLN A 367 -7.61 -14.49 -43.46
N PRO A 368 -7.24 -15.60 -42.80
CA PRO A 368 -7.77 -15.93 -41.50
C PRO A 368 -7.36 -14.87 -40.45
N LYS A 369 -8.28 -14.58 -39.52
CA LYS A 369 -7.97 -13.75 -38.36
C LYS A 369 -7.26 -14.61 -37.32
N MET A 370 -6.07 -14.18 -36.94
CA MET A 370 -5.25 -14.82 -35.91
C MET A 370 -5.16 -13.92 -34.69
N ARG A 371 -5.28 -14.54 -33.51
CA ARG A 371 -5.02 -13.85 -32.26
C ARG A 371 -3.57 -14.11 -31.84
N LEU A 372 -2.77 -13.05 -31.77
CA LEU A 372 -1.39 -13.19 -31.33
C LEU A 372 -1.36 -13.59 -29.84
N PRO A 373 -0.37 -14.38 -29.41
CA PRO A 373 -0.20 -14.66 -27.97
C PRO A 373 0.03 -13.36 -27.20
N GLY A 374 -0.51 -13.29 -25.98
CA GLY A 374 -0.25 -12.14 -25.11
C GLY A 374 1.23 -12.08 -24.72
N GLU A 375 1.83 -10.91 -24.83
CA GLU A 375 3.21 -10.67 -24.47
C GLU A 375 3.31 -10.13 -23.04
N ARG A 376 4.37 -10.52 -22.33
CA ARG A 376 4.65 -9.99 -21.00
C ARG A 376 5.04 -8.51 -21.13
N ASN A 377 4.24 -7.64 -20.50
CA ASN A 377 4.44 -6.19 -20.54
C ASN A 377 5.21 -5.65 -19.34
N GLY A 378 5.13 -6.33 -18.18
CA GLY A 378 5.81 -5.85 -16.99
C GLY A 378 5.34 -6.51 -15.71
N LEU A 379 5.50 -5.77 -14.61
CA LEU A 379 5.15 -6.20 -13.26
C LEU A 379 4.38 -5.10 -12.53
N MET A 380 3.46 -5.50 -11.68
CA MET A 380 2.77 -4.62 -10.72
C MET A 380 2.74 -5.25 -9.34
N MET A 381 2.60 -4.45 -8.30
CA MET A 381 2.47 -4.92 -6.92
C MET A 381 1.18 -4.40 -6.31
N VAL A 382 0.42 -5.30 -5.71
CA VAL A 382 -0.79 -4.96 -4.96
C VAL A 382 -0.40 -4.29 -3.64
N PHE A 383 -0.97 -3.12 -3.35
CA PHE A 383 -0.71 -2.42 -2.10
C PHE A 383 -1.96 -2.22 -1.24
N ARG A 384 -3.15 -2.33 -1.84
CA ARG A 384 -4.42 -2.22 -1.12
C ARG A 384 -5.47 -3.15 -1.71
N THR A 385 -6.18 -3.88 -0.83
CA THR A 385 -7.18 -4.86 -1.24
C THR A 385 -8.55 -4.51 -0.66
N PHE A 386 -9.57 -4.63 -1.48
CA PHE A 386 -10.99 -4.58 -1.14
C PHE A 386 -11.61 -5.95 -1.43
N ASP A 387 -12.91 -6.11 -1.26
CA ASP A 387 -13.55 -7.41 -1.41
C ASP A 387 -13.39 -8.00 -2.82
N LYS A 388 -13.77 -7.25 -3.87
CA LYS A 388 -13.75 -7.69 -5.27
C LYS A 388 -12.62 -7.07 -6.09
N VAL A 389 -12.02 -5.98 -5.62
CA VAL A 389 -11.07 -5.13 -6.36
C VAL A 389 -9.81 -4.94 -5.52
N SER A 390 -8.68 -4.69 -6.16
CA SER A 390 -7.47 -4.26 -5.47
C SER A 390 -6.78 -3.15 -6.25
N TYR A 391 -6.05 -2.29 -5.54
CA TYR A 391 -5.12 -1.34 -6.16
C TYR A 391 -3.73 -1.94 -6.23
N ALA A 392 -3.12 -1.79 -7.39
CA ALA A 392 -1.75 -2.18 -7.65
C ALA A 392 -0.95 -1.01 -8.23
N ILE A 393 0.31 -0.89 -7.85
CA ILE A 393 1.26 0.05 -8.43
C ILE A 393 2.05 -0.66 -9.53
N VAL A 394 2.19 -0.01 -10.66
CA VAL A 394 2.99 -0.50 -11.79
C VAL A 394 4.46 -0.33 -11.46
N LEU A 395 5.21 -1.44 -11.36
CA LEU A 395 6.63 -1.43 -10.98
C LEU A 395 7.54 -1.25 -12.18
N GLN A 396 7.25 -2.01 -13.22
CA GLN A 396 8.04 -2.07 -14.43
C GLN A 396 7.14 -2.37 -15.61
N ILE A 397 7.30 -1.65 -16.70
CA ILE A 397 6.57 -1.88 -17.96
C ILE A 397 7.48 -1.63 -19.17
N ALA A 398 7.18 -2.35 -20.26
CA ALA A 398 7.76 -2.09 -21.56
C ALA A 398 6.88 -1.11 -22.37
N ASP A 399 5.55 -1.15 -22.16
CA ASP A 399 4.57 -0.31 -22.86
C ASP A 399 3.42 0.06 -21.91
N GLY A 400 2.71 1.16 -22.18
CA GLY A 400 1.63 1.67 -21.34
C GLY A 400 0.54 0.62 -21.06
N VAL A 401 0.08 0.55 -19.80
CA VAL A 401 -0.98 -0.36 -19.34
C VAL A 401 -2.33 0.32 -19.48
N ARG A 402 -3.32 -0.38 -20.01
CA ARG A 402 -4.68 0.14 -20.21
C ARG A 402 -5.75 -0.74 -19.58
N VAL A 403 -6.94 -0.21 -19.47
CA VAL A 403 -8.13 -0.97 -19.06
C VAL A 403 -8.34 -2.15 -20.00
N GLY A 404 -8.61 -3.33 -19.45
CA GLY A 404 -8.76 -4.57 -20.20
C GLY A 404 -7.49 -5.40 -20.33
N ASP A 405 -6.30 -4.82 -20.13
CA ASP A 405 -5.05 -5.60 -20.11
C ASP A 405 -5.11 -6.67 -19.01
N ARG A 406 -4.54 -7.82 -19.30
CA ARG A 406 -4.57 -8.99 -18.43
C ARG A 406 -3.37 -9.02 -17.48
N PHE A 407 -3.55 -9.73 -16.40
CA PHE A 407 -2.44 -10.07 -15.52
C PHE A 407 -2.54 -11.53 -15.06
N LEU A 408 -1.42 -12.07 -14.64
CA LEU A 408 -1.31 -13.42 -14.06
C LEU A 408 -0.19 -13.46 -13.02
N ASN A 409 0.02 -14.64 -12.43
CA ASN A 409 1.18 -14.85 -11.56
C ASN A 409 2.47 -14.59 -12.35
N PRO A 410 3.49 -14.04 -11.70
CA PRO A 410 4.73 -13.63 -12.34
C PRO A 410 5.57 -14.78 -12.82
#